data_9c9dd348589e8b1b0af0ca3dfd3867b3
#
_entry.id   9c9dd348589e8b1b0af0ca3dfd3867b3
#
_cell.length_a   1.000
_cell.length_b   1.000
_cell.length_c   1.000
_cell.angle_alpha   90.00
_cell.angle_beta   90.00
_cell.angle_gamma   90.00
#
_symmetry.space_group_name_H-M   'P 1'
#
loop_
_entity.id
_entity.type
_entity.pdbx_description
1 polymer ?
#
loop_
_entity_poly.entity_id
_entity_poly.type
_entity_poly.pdbx_seq_one_letter_code
_entity_poly.pdbx_strand_id
1 'polypeptide(L)'
;MQAVNTMRSVVRGNVAHENAYRERLLTSEPKSVNCDFDMATMPNPIEDALQDFQFPQREAAFFYGLFLRGHTAEELRRDIAVPAAVLAKWDRETVREPRLRPLLERVVQYRRHVLAIFENLIGHDSATQRLQ
;
A
#
# COMPACT_ATOMS: atom_id res chain seq x y z
N MET A 1 -25.95 44.13 -1.13
CA MET A 1 -24.49 44.33 -1.29
C MET A 1 -23.72 43.91 -0.04
N GLN A 2 -23.87 42.67 0.44
CA GLN A 2 -23.10 42.14 1.61
C GLN A 2 -22.50 40.75 1.42
N ALA A 3 -22.48 40.20 0.23
CA ALA A 3 -21.97 38.85 -0.01
C ALA A 3 -20.48 38.75 -0.44
N VAL A 4 -19.79 39.88 -0.62
CA VAL A 4 -18.43 39.92 -1.19
C VAL A 4 -17.33 39.96 -0.11
N ASN A 5 -17.68 40.20 1.16
CA ASN A 5 -16.69 40.40 2.21
C ASN A 5 -16.33 39.10 2.99
N THR A 6 -17.08 38.03 2.85
CA THR A 6 -16.85 36.78 3.61
C THR A 6 -15.83 35.89 2.93
N MET A 7 -15.62 36.00 1.62
CA MET A 7 -14.63 35.16 0.91
C MET A 7 -13.18 35.66 1.02
N ARG A 8 -12.96 36.92 1.38
CA ARG A 8 -11.58 37.44 1.55
C ARG A 8 -10.91 37.04 2.85
N SER A 9 -11.69 36.63 3.84
CA SER A 9 -11.14 36.21 5.16
C SER A 9 -10.61 34.76 5.17
N VAL A 10 -11.19 33.88 4.36
CA VAL A 10 -10.80 32.47 4.32
C VAL A 10 -9.48 32.27 3.58
N VAL A 11 -9.19 33.07 2.57
CA VAL A 11 -7.93 32.98 1.79
C VAL A 11 -6.72 33.48 2.58
N ARG A 12 -6.91 34.42 3.52
CA ARG A 12 -5.79 34.93 4.36
C ARG A 12 -5.36 33.97 5.44
N GLY A 13 -6.23 33.09 5.93
CA GLY A 13 -5.89 32.07 6.95
C GLY A 13 -4.98 30.95 6.42
N ASN A 14 -5.16 30.55 5.17
CA ASN A 14 -4.39 29.47 4.59
C ASN A 14 -2.95 29.87 4.21
N VAL A 15 -2.75 31.12 3.78
CA VAL A 15 -1.40 31.59 3.39
C VAL A 15 -0.49 31.77 4.59
N ALA A 16 -1.03 32.15 5.75
CA ALA A 16 -0.23 32.27 6.98
C ALA A 16 0.22 30.91 7.53
N HIS A 17 -0.60 29.85 7.36
CA HIS A 17 -0.25 28.50 7.82
C HIS A 17 0.80 27.85 6.92
N GLU A 18 0.75 28.11 5.63
CA GLU A 18 1.70 27.58 4.66
C GLU A 18 3.08 28.23 4.78
N ASN A 19 3.11 29.53 5.09
CA ASN A 19 4.38 30.22 5.36
C ASN A 19 5.05 29.75 6.66
N ALA A 20 4.30 29.46 7.71
CA ALA A 20 4.85 28.96 8.95
C ALA A 20 5.48 27.55 8.78
N TYR A 21 4.95 26.73 7.87
CA TYR A 21 5.55 25.42 7.54
C TYR A 21 6.84 25.56 6.73
N ARG A 22 6.86 26.52 5.82
CA ARG A 22 8.03 26.78 4.97
C ARG A 22 9.22 27.35 5.75
N GLU A 23 8.97 28.21 6.72
CA GLU A 23 10.03 28.75 7.58
C GLU A 23 10.63 27.70 8.52
N ARG A 24 9.84 26.74 9.00
CA ARG A 24 10.36 25.62 9.82
C ARG A 24 11.29 24.69 9.06
N LEU A 25 11.09 24.54 7.74
CA LEU A 25 11.95 23.71 6.88
C LEU A 25 13.27 24.41 6.53
N LEU A 26 13.29 25.78 6.57
CA LEU A 26 14.47 26.58 6.24
C LEU A 26 15.36 26.86 7.44
N THR A 27 14.87 26.73 8.67
CA THR A 27 15.61 27.02 9.91
C THR A 27 16.16 25.78 10.61
N SER A 28 15.88 24.56 10.10
CA SER A 28 16.62 23.39 10.53
C SER A 28 18.02 23.44 9.91
N GLU A 29 18.93 24.12 10.60
CA GLU A 29 20.35 23.96 10.32
C GLU A 29 20.68 22.46 10.30
N PRO A 30 21.38 21.98 9.27
CA PRO A 30 21.94 20.65 9.32
C PRO A 30 22.95 20.65 10.46
N LYS A 31 22.55 20.16 11.64
CA LYS A 31 23.53 19.73 12.62
C LYS A 31 24.44 18.81 11.84
N SER A 32 25.72 19.16 11.72
CA SER A 32 26.71 18.32 11.10
C SER A 32 26.74 17.02 11.90
N VAL A 33 25.90 16.11 11.49
CA VAL A 33 25.98 14.72 11.93
C VAL A 33 27.27 14.26 11.30
N ASN A 34 28.26 13.96 12.10
CA ASN A 34 29.43 13.22 11.64
C ASN A 34 28.89 11.98 10.96
N CYS A 35 28.86 12.03 9.64
CA CYS A 35 28.51 10.90 8.83
C CYS A 35 29.70 9.95 8.78
N ASP A 36 29.95 9.24 9.89
CA ASP A 36 30.45 7.88 9.80
C ASP A 36 29.30 7.03 9.26
N PHE A 37 29.02 7.29 7.99
CA PHE A 37 28.03 6.55 7.25
C PHE A 37 28.66 5.22 6.90
N ASP A 38 28.49 4.27 7.83
CA ASP A 38 28.91 2.89 7.65
C ASP A 38 28.05 2.30 6.52
N MET A 39 28.61 2.27 5.32
CA MET A 39 27.96 1.71 4.12
C MET A 39 27.53 0.24 4.30
N ALA A 40 28.04 -0.43 5.37
CA ALA A 40 27.67 -1.79 5.73
C ALA A 40 26.30 -1.90 6.42
N THR A 41 25.70 -0.79 6.87
CA THR A 41 24.44 -0.79 7.65
C THR A 41 23.27 -0.20 6.85
N MET A 42 23.40 0.03 5.52
CA MET A 42 22.26 0.36 4.70
C MET A 42 21.29 -0.81 4.66
N PRO A 43 20.04 -0.67 5.15
CA PRO A 43 19.03 -1.69 4.95
C PRO A 43 18.91 -1.92 3.45
N ASN A 44 19.04 -3.17 3.03
CA ASN A 44 18.81 -3.53 1.64
C ASN A 44 17.34 -3.21 1.33
N PRO A 45 17.04 -2.24 0.45
CA PRO A 45 15.67 -1.83 0.17
C PRO A 45 14.79 -2.99 -0.32
N ILE A 46 15.40 -4.07 -0.80
CA ILE A 46 14.70 -5.30 -1.19
C ILE A 46 14.31 -6.12 0.05
N GLU A 47 15.16 -6.19 1.08
CA GLU A 47 14.86 -6.91 2.32
C GLU A 47 13.78 -6.20 3.13
N ASP A 48 13.80 -4.87 3.16
CA ASP A 48 12.79 -4.06 3.82
C ASP A 48 11.43 -4.19 3.11
N ALA A 49 11.40 -4.14 1.79
CA ALA A 49 10.20 -4.40 0.99
C ALA A 49 9.65 -5.84 1.17
N LEU A 50 10.50 -6.83 1.49
CA LEU A 50 10.06 -8.20 1.76
C LEU A 50 9.34 -8.34 3.11
N GLN A 51 9.55 -7.43 4.05
CA GLN A 51 8.88 -7.44 5.35
C GLN A 51 7.41 -7.01 5.24
N ASP A 52 7.05 -6.22 4.25
CA ASP A 52 5.67 -5.78 4.02
C ASP A 52 4.72 -6.93 3.66
N PHE A 53 5.25 -8.07 3.20
CA PHE A 53 4.47 -9.25 2.80
C PHE A 53 4.37 -10.33 3.90
N GLN A 54 4.22 -9.92 5.17
CA GLN A 54 4.20 -10.87 6.29
C GLN A 54 2.80 -11.21 6.80
N PHE A 55 1.79 -10.42 6.47
CA PHE A 55 0.46 -10.53 7.08
C PHE A 55 -0.67 -10.72 6.05
N PRO A 56 -0.68 -11.83 5.29
CA PRO A 56 -1.73 -12.07 4.30
C PRO A 56 -3.13 -12.18 4.93
N GLN A 57 -3.21 -12.55 6.21
CA GLN A 57 -4.47 -12.63 6.96
C GLN A 57 -5.14 -11.26 7.13
N ARG A 58 -4.35 -10.21 7.36
CA ARG A 58 -4.88 -8.83 7.50
C ARG A 58 -5.48 -8.35 6.18
N GLU A 59 -4.79 -8.60 5.09
CA GLU A 59 -5.28 -8.20 3.77
C GLU A 59 -6.50 -9.03 3.36
N ALA A 60 -6.50 -10.33 3.58
CA ALA A 60 -7.67 -11.18 3.33
C ALA A 60 -8.89 -10.75 4.17
N ALA A 61 -8.69 -10.39 5.43
CA ALA A 61 -9.75 -9.87 6.30
C ALA A 61 -10.32 -8.52 5.78
N PHE A 62 -9.48 -7.67 5.22
CA PHE A 62 -9.91 -6.44 4.57
C PHE A 62 -10.82 -6.73 3.38
N PHE A 63 -10.43 -7.61 2.46
CA PHE A 63 -11.26 -8.02 1.33
C PHE A 63 -12.55 -8.71 1.78
N TYR A 64 -12.48 -9.53 2.82
CA TYR A 64 -13.68 -10.13 3.40
C TYR A 64 -14.63 -9.06 3.96
N GLY A 65 -14.12 -8.01 4.60
CA GLY A 65 -14.91 -6.86 5.01
C GLY A 65 -15.61 -6.13 3.85
N LEU A 66 -14.98 -6.05 2.68
CA LEU A 66 -15.60 -5.51 1.47
C LEU A 66 -16.70 -6.45 0.95
N PHE A 67 -16.48 -7.76 0.98
CA PHE A 67 -17.49 -8.76 0.63
C PHE A 67 -18.74 -8.63 1.50
N LEU A 68 -18.60 -8.47 2.80
CA LEU A 68 -19.72 -8.26 3.73
C LEU A 68 -20.47 -6.94 3.48
N ARG A 69 -19.84 -5.96 2.85
CA ARG A 69 -20.45 -4.69 2.42
C ARG A 69 -21.16 -4.75 1.08
N GLY A 70 -21.16 -5.91 0.42
CA GLY A 70 -21.91 -6.15 -0.82
C GLY A 70 -21.07 -6.17 -2.10
N HIS A 71 -19.73 -6.11 -2.01
CA HIS A 71 -18.90 -6.37 -3.19
C HIS A 71 -18.97 -7.84 -3.58
N THR A 72 -18.95 -8.13 -4.87
CA THR A 72 -19.01 -9.51 -5.34
C THR A 72 -17.70 -10.24 -5.11
N ALA A 73 -17.77 -11.52 -4.74
CA ALA A 73 -16.59 -12.35 -4.56
C ALA A 73 -15.71 -12.40 -5.82
N GLU A 74 -16.33 -12.32 -6.99
CA GLU A 74 -15.62 -12.37 -8.28
C GLU A 74 -14.80 -11.11 -8.56
N GLU A 75 -15.34 -9.93 -8.26
CA GLU A 75 -14.60 -8.66 -8.33
C GLU A 75 -13.40 -8.68 -7.37
N LEU A 76 -13.63 -9.10 -6.12
CA LEU A 76 -12.58 -9.15 -5.11
C LEU A 76 -11.47 -10.16 -5.45
N ARG A 77 -11.83 -11.32 -6.01
CA ARG A 77 -10.85 -12.29 -6.53
C ARG A 77 -9.95 -11.67 -7.60
N ARG A 78 -10.53 -10.89 -8.48
CA ARG A 78 -9.82 -10.19 -9.56
C ARG A 78 -8.87 -9.13 -9.01
N ASP A 79 -9.28 -8.42 -7.95
CA ASP A 79 -8.48 -7.40 -7.29
C ASP A 79 -7.32 -8.00 -6.47
N ILE A 80 -7.56 -9.18 -5.86
CA ILE A 80 -6.52 -9.90 -5.10
C ILE A 80 -5.50 -10.54 -6.05
N ALA A 81 -5.94 -11.16 -7.13
CA ALA A 81 -5.08 -11.88 -8.05
C ALA A 81 -4.17 -10.92 -8.85
N VAL A 82 -2.95 -11.36 -9.15
CA VAL A 82 -2.08 -10.63 -10.07
C VAL A 82 -2.54 -10.91 -11.50
N PRO A 83 -2.91 -9.87 -12.29
CA PRO A 83 -3.35 -10.05 -13.66
C PRO A 83 -2.29 -10.72 -14.54
N ALA A 84 -2.68 -11.58 -15.46
CA ALA A 84 -1.76 -12.29 -16.36
C ALA A 84 -0.88 -11.34 -17.19
N ALA A 85 -1.43 -10.19 -17.59
CA ALA A 85 -0.68 -9.17 -18.32
C ALA A 85 0.47 -8.56 -17.47
N VAL A 86 0.24 -8.40 -16.16
CA VAL A 86 1.26 -7.92 -15.22
C VAL A 86 2.33 -8.98 -15.01
N LEU A 87 1.96 -10.25 -14.85
CA LEU A 87 2.91 -11.36 -14.75
C LEU A 87 3.81 -11.44 -15.98
N ALA A 88 3.24 -11.38 -17.19
CA ALA A 88 4.01 -11.38 -18.43
C ALA A 88 4.95 -10.17 -18.57
N LYS A 89 4.57 -9.02 -18.01
CA LYS A 89 5.46 -7.84 -17.94
C LYS A 89 6.62 -8.10 -16.98
N TRP A 90 6.33 -8.63 -15.80
CA TRP A 90 7.36 -8.93 -14.80
C TRP A 90 8.35 -9.99 -15.27
N ASP A 91 7.90 -11.01 -15.98
CA ASP A 91 8.79 -12.00 -16.59
C ASP A 91 9.80 -11.36 -17.55
N ARG A 92 9.35 -10.41 -18.36
CA ARG A 92 10.25 -9.65 -19.25
C ARG A 92 11.23 -8.77 -18.49
N GLU A 93 10.77 -8.12 -17.41
CA GLU A 93 11.63 -7.28 -16.59
C GLU A 93 12.68 -8.11 -15.82
N THR A 94 12.34 -9.31 -15.36
CA THR A 94 13.29 -10.20 -14.68
C THR A 94 14.37 -10.76 -15.60
N VAL A 95 14.14 -10.79 -16.91
CA VAL A 95 15.18 -11.10 -17.89
C VAL A 95 16.19 -9.95 -17.99
N ARG A 96 15.71 -8.70 -17.90
CA ARG A 96 16.58 -7.51 -17.95
C ARG A 96 17.30 -7.29 -16.62
N GLU A 97 16.61 -7.52 -15.52
CA GLU A 97 17.11 -7.31 -14.18
C GLU A 97 16.80 -8.53 -13.29
N PRO A 98 17.69 -9.53 -13.29
CA PRO A 98 17.48 -10.78 -12.54
C PRO A 98 17.30 -10.59 -11.02
N ARG A 99 17.79 -9.48 -10.47
CA ARG A 99 17.67 -9.16 -9.05
C ARG A 99 16.21 -8.97 -8.59
N LEU A 100 15.31 -8.62 -9.51
CA LEU A 100 13.89 -8.43 -9.20
C LEU A 100 13.13 -9.75 -9.03
N ARG A 101 13.65 -10.85 -9.55
CA ARG A 101 12.96 -12.15 -9.52
C ARG A 101 12.51 -12.58 -8.13
N PRO A 102 13.35 -12.59 -7.08
CA PRO A 102 12.92 -13.03 -5.75
C PRO A 102 11.80 -12.15 -5.18
N LEU A 103 11.85 -10.84 -5.42
CA LEU A 103 10.82 -9.91 -4.97
C LEU A 103 9.48 -10.18 -5.67
N LEU A 104 9.49 -10.33 -6.99
CA LEU A 104 8.29 -10.56 -7.78
C LEU A 104 7.65 -11.92 -7.46
N GLU A 105 8.45 -12.96 -7.29
CA GLU A 105 7.99 -14.29 -6.84
C GLU A 105 7.33 -14.18 -5.46
N ARG A 106 7.91 -13.41 -4.54
CA ARG A 106 7.36 -13.19 -3.20
C ARG A 106 6.00 -12.47 -3.26
N VAL A 107 5.87 -11.45 -4.09
CA VAL A 107 4.59 -10.74 -4.30
C VAL A 107 3.52 -11.68 -4.84
N VAL A 108 3.83 -12.47 -5.85
CA VAL A 108 2.89 -13.44 -6.44
C VAL A 108 2.45 -14.48 -5.40
N GLN A 109 3.40 -15.00 -4.63
CA GLN A 109 3.11 -15.99 -3.58
C GLN A 109 2.24 -15.37 -2.48
N TYR A 110 2.54 -14.15 -2.07
CA TYR A 110 1.74 -13.42 -1.09
C TYR A 110 0.29 -13.24 -1.56
N ARG A 111 0.09 -12.77 -2.79
CA ARG A 111 -1.26 -12.61 -3.38
C ARG A 111 -2.02 -13.91 -3.46
N ARG A 112 -1.36 -15.02 -3.78
CA ARG A 112 -1.98 -16.36 -3.74
C ARG A 112 -2.40 -16.76 -2.33
N HIS A 113 -1.61 -16.45 -1.31
CA HIS A 113 -1.96 -16.69 0.08
C HIS A 113 -3.17 -15.85 0.52
N VAL A 114 -3.19 -14.55 0.20
CA VAL A 114 -4.34 -13.68 0.48
C VAL A 114 -5.60 -14.25 -0.16
N LEU A 115 -5.54 -14.67 -1.42
CA LEU A 115 -6.66 -15.26 -2.13
C LEU A 115 -7.15 -16.55 -1.46
N ALA A 116 -6.24 -17.44 -1.10
CA ALA A 116 -6.59 -18.72 -0.44
C ALA A 116 -7.30 -18.48 0.91
N ILE A 117 -6.83 -17.53 1.71
CA ILE A 117 -7.46 -17.18 2.99
C ILE A 117 -8.84 -16.55 2.75
N PHE A 118 -8.95 -15.62 1.79
CA PHE A 118 -10.23 -15.01 1.40
C PHE A 118 -11.25 -16.05 0.97
N GLU A 119 -10.86 -17.02 0.11
CA GLU A 119 -11.73 -18.13 -0.33
C GLU A 119 -12.22 -18.98 0.85
N ASN A 120 -11.36 -19.26 1.82
CA ASN A 120 -11.77 -19.95 3.03
C ASN A 120 -12.80 -19.16 3.85
N LEU A 121 -12.61 -17.85 3.99
CA LEU A 121 -13.54 -17.00 4.74
C LEU A 121 -14.94 -16.98 4.10
N ILE A 122 -15.04 -16.78 2.79
CA ILE A 122 -16.33 -16.77 2.09
C ILE A 122 -16.96 -18.18 2.02
N GLY A 123 -16.15 -19.24 1.94
CA GLY A 123 -16.62 -20.62 1.97
C GLY A 123 -17.28 -20.99 3.29
N HIS A 124 -16.71 -20.58 4.40
CA HIS A 124 -17.28 -20.78 5.74
C HIS A 124 -18.60 -20.03 5.93
N ASP A 125 -18.69 -18.80 5.44
CA ASP A 125 -19.92 -18.00 5.52
C ASP A 125 -21.06 -18.66 4.73
N SER A 126 -20.80 -19.10 3.51
CA SER A 126 -21.75 -19.83 2.67
C SER A 126 -22.21 -21.16 3.30
N ALA A 127 -21.36 -21.86 4.02
CA ALA A 127 -21.70 -23.09 4.72
C ALA A 127 -22.61 -22.81 5.92
N THR A 128 -22.34 -21.75 6.67
CA THR A 128 -23.15 -21.36 7.84
C THR A 128 -24.55 -20.93 7.44
N GLN A 129 -24.71 -20.20 6.32
CA GLN A 129 -26.01 -19.80 5.81
C GLN A 129 -26.87 -20.97 5.32
N ARG A 130 -26.27 -22.06 4.87
CA ARG A 130 -27.03 -23.28 4.44
C ARG A 130 -27.55 -24.12 5.62
N LEU A 131 -27.04 -23.90 6.82
CA LEU A 131 -27.45 -24.65 8.02
C LEU A 131 -28.53 -23.91 8.83
N GLN A 132 -28.94 -22.72 8.44
CA GLN A 132 -30.08 -21.98 9.01
C GLN A 132 -31.32 -22.11 8.14
#